data_7dbc73f9f99f5ae132b1b427fd48dd2b
#
_entry.id   7dbc73f9f99f5ae132b1b427fd48dd2b
#
_cell.length_a   1.000
_cell.length_b   1.000
_cell.length_c   1.000
_cell.angle_alpha   90.00
_cell.angle_beta   90.00
_cell.angle_gamma   90.00
#
_symmetry.space_group_name_H-M   'P 1'
#
loop_
_entity.id
_entity.type
_entity.pdbx_description
1 polymer ?
#
loop_
_entity_poly.entity_id
_entity_poly.type
_entity_poly.pdbx_seq_one_letter_code
_entity_poly.pdbx_strand_id
1 'polypeptide(L)'
;MDTPVKDFTTGAINKKKIEHVKRFHDTYHNEAVIGKIGFVDKKWADRLMFGFTYSHMYKDIQTGVRQEVVFGGKYRKGYSIMPSLDYRKCDFFVRGLDVVLTANYNKNMTNNVDTSSYEYNWRGEMRPLRMPGEQSYQNTRSDNNNWNGTLTANYRIGKAHTFTFNHVINAFRRSNQSLLNEDSEANAIPKETRKNISGLSYRLMPTEHWNLSVFGKYYNQFIAGPVATSSAQDDYIRTTNSVSAMGYGAAGTYFILKSLQAKLSYEKAYRLPTNEEMFGDEDLETGDISLRPENSDNVNLNLSYNETFGKHSVYVEGGLIYRNTKDYIQRNISDLSGGKYGATYVNHGRVETKGYNISVRYGFANWVSVGGNFTQMNVRDNVKTVTSGTNQESLTYGARMPNLPYQFANSDVTFYWRNLWKKGNTLSVTYDNLYMHSFPLYSEAVGSESEFVVPTQFSHNLTLSYGIQNGRYNISFECRNLTNEKLYDNFSLQKAGRAFYGKVRVYFGN
;
A
#
# COMPACT_ATOMS: atom_id res chain seq x y z
N MET A 1 -5.12 -20.99 -14.71
CA MET A 1 -6.19 -20.03 -14.48
C MET A 1 -7.32 -20.27 -15.48
N ASP A 2 -8.54 -19.90 -15.14
CA ASP A 2 -9.71 -20.14 -15.96
C ASP A 2 -10.23 -18.81 -16.51
N THR A 3 -10.27 -18.67 -17.85
CA THR A 3 -10.64 -17.42 -18.50
C THR A 3 -11.21 -17.65 -19.89
N PRO A 4 -12.10 -16.79 -20.41
CA PRO A 4 -12.45 -16.81 -21.81
C PRO A 4 -11.24 -16.39 -22.66
N VAL A 5 -11.10 -17.02 -23.81
CA VAL A 5 -9.97 -16.79 -24.74
C VAL A 5 -10.47 -16.10 -26.00
N LYS A 6 -9.76 -15.06 -26.45
CA LYS A 6 -9.99 -14.39 -27.73
C LYS A 6 -9.65 -15.35 -28.87
N ASP A 7 -10.60 -15.59 -29.75
CA ASP A 7 -10.40 -16.37 -30.97
C ASP A 7 -9.89 -15.42 -32.07
N PHE A 8 -8.70 -15.65 -32.56
CA PHE A 8 -8.10 -14.80 -33.61
C PHE A 8 -8.71 -15.00 -35.00
N THR A 9 -9.44 -16.10 -35.21
CA THR A 9 -10.16 -16.34 -36.47
C THR A 9 -11.39 -15.45 -36.58
N THR A 10 -12.16 -15.35 -35.49
CA THR A 10 -13.41 -14.56 -35.46
C THR A 10 -13.20 -13.16 -34.84
N GLY A 11 -12.11 -12.95 -34.11
CA GLY A 11 -11.85 -11.72 -33.32
C GLY A 11 -12.70 -11.60 -32.06
N ALA A 12 -13.58 -12.56 -31.77
CA ALA A 12 -14.53 -12.51 -30.69
C ALA A 12 -14.01 -13.20 -29.40
N ILE A 13 -14.54 -12.75 -28.26
CA ILE A 13 -14.35 -13.40 -26.96
C ILE A 13 -15.70 -14.01 -26.55
N ASN A 14 -15.79 -15.34 -26.52
CA ASN A 14 -16.97 -16.01 -26.01
C ASN A 14 -16.86 -16.16 -24.48
N LYS A 15 -17.48 -15.23 -23.73
CA LYS A 15 -17.48 -15.22 -22.27
C LYS A 15 -18.05 -16.49 -21.61
N LYS A 16 -18.86 -17.28 -22.34
CA LYS A 16 -19.42 -18.55 -21.85
C LYS A 16 -18.46 -19.72 -22.01
N LYS A 17 -17.46 -19.61 -22.89
CA LYS A 17 -16.44 -20.63 -23.10
C LYS A 17 -15.20 -20.34 -22.28
N ILE A 18 -15.13 -20.94 -21.11
CA ILE A 18 -13.98 -20.81 -20.20
C ILE A 18 -12.95 -21.90 -20.51
N GLU A 19 -11.70 -21.52 -20.69
CA GLU A 19 -10.58 -22.42 -20.93
C GLU A 19 -9.59 -22.36 -19.76
N HIS A 20 -8.97 -23.49 -19.45
CA HIS A 20 -7.88 -23.55 -18.48
C HIS A 20 -6.56 -23.23 -19.18
N VAL A 21 -5.98 -22.07 -18.85
CA VAL A 21 -4.78 -21.52 -19.49
C VAL A 21 -3.65 -21.30 -18.49
N LYS A 22 -2.42 -21.16 -19.01
CA LYS A 22 -1.23 -20.85 -18.22
C LYS A 22 -0.76 -19.42 -18.54
N ARG A 23 -0.22 -18.73 -17.56
CA ARG A 23 0.57 -17.52 -17.80
C ARG A 23 1.89 -17.92 -18.46
N PHE A 24 2.21 -17.31 -19.57
CA PHE A 24 3.39 -17.62 -20.37
C PHE A 24 4.39 -16.46 -20.44
N HIS A 25 3.99 -15.26 -20.00
CA HIS A 25 4.78 -14.05 -20.00
C HIS A 25 4.63 -13.35 -18.62
N ASP A 26 5.19 -13.98 -17.57
CA ASP A 26 4.99 -13.57 -16.16
C ASP A 26 6.26 -13.74 -15.32
N THR A 27 7.44 -13.62 -15.97
CA THR A 27 8.72 -13.66 -15.27
C THR A 27 8.88 -12.44 -14.36
N TYR A 28 9.33 -12.67 -13.15
CA TYR A 28 9.78 -11.64 -12.24
C TYR A 28 11.14 -12.01 -11.67
N HIS A 29 12.12 -11.15 -11.86
CA HIS A 29 13.45 -11.28 -11.31
C HIS A 29 13.83 -10.00 -10.56
N ASN A 30 14.33 -10.15 -9.32
CA ASN A 30 14.80 -9.03 -8.52
C ASN A 30 16.01 -9.45 -7.70
N GLU A 31 17.05 -8.64 -7.76
CA GLU A 31 18.27 -8.79 -6.97
C GLU A 31 18.45 -7.54 -6.10
N ALA A 32 18.84 -7.72 -4.85
CA ALA A 32 19.09 -6.59 -3.96
C ALA A 32 20.30 -6.84 -3.06
N VAL A 33 21.07 -5.79 -2.88
CA VAL A 33 22.20 -5.74 -1.92
C VAL A 33 21.94 -4.61 -0.94
N ILE A 34 22.00 -4.92 0.35
CA ILE A 34 21.80 -3.96 1.43
C ILE A 34 23.00 -4.01 2.34
N GLY A 35 23.67 -2.88 2.52
CA GLY A 35 24.77 -2.71 3.46
C GLY A 35 24.49 -1.58 4.44
N LYS A 36 24.91 -1.74 5.70
CA LYS A 36 24.88 -0.69 6.71
C LYS A 36 26.16 -0.69 7.51
N ILE A 37 26.69 0.51 7.76
CA ILE A 37 27.86 0.73 8.62
C ILE A 37 27.57 1.94 9.50
N GLY A 38 28.13 1.96 10.72
CA GLY A 38 27.90 3.10 11.56
C GLY A 38 28.56 3.02 12.92
N PHE A 39 28.20 3.96 13.77
CA PHE A 39 28.68 4.12 15.12
C PHE A 39 27.54 3.95 16.11
N VAL A 40 27.80 3.25 17.20
CA VAL A 40 26.88 3.06 18.32
C VAL A 40 27.54 3.47 19.61
N ASP A 41 26.75 3.88 20.59
CA ASP A 41 27.16 4.20 21.97
C ASP A 41 28.30 5.25 22.03
N LYS A 42 28.20 6.31 21.21
CA LYS A 42 29.09 7.45 21.24
C LYS A 42 28.50 8.63 22.02
N LYS A 43 29.32 9.48 22.61
CA LYS A 43 28.84 10.65 23.34
C LYS A 43 27.92 11.55 22.49
N TRP A 44 28.18 11.64 21.19
CA TRP A 44 27.46 12.48 20.23
C TRP A 44 26.32 11.73 19.49
N ALA A 45 26.27 10.39 19.57
CA ALA A 45 25.21 9.59 18.96
C ALA A 45 25.08 8.23 19.67
N ASP A 46 23.87 7.88 20.10
CA ASP A 46 23.59 6.54 20.58
C ASP A 46 23.59 5.57 19.41
N ARG A 47 23.14 6.04 18.24
CA ARG A 47 23.23 5.32 16.97
C ARG A 47 23.36 6.31 15.82
N LEU A 48 24.37 6.10 14.96
CA LEU A 48 24.49 6.73 13.66
C LEU A 48 24.83 5.64 12.64
N MET A 49 23.91 5.40 11.71
CA MET A 49 24.05 4.38 10.66
C MET A 49 23.98 5.02 9.28
N PHE A 50 24.93 4.70 8.44
CA PHE A 50 24.89 4.94 7.00
C PHE A 50 24.50 3.65 6.30
N GLY A 51 23.46 3.68 5.51
CA GLY A 51 22.97 2.56 4.74
C GLY A 51 23.11 2.80 3.25
N PHE A 52 23.25 1.73 2.50
CA PHE A 52 23.23 1.72 1.05
C PHE A 52 22.41 0.53 0.58
N THR A 53 21.46 0.77 -0.31
CA THR A 53 20.68 -0.28 -0.97
C THR A 53 20.82 -0.12 -2.48
N TYR A 54 21.13 -1.22 -3.14
CA TYR A 54 21.05 -1.36 -4.59
C TYR A 54 20.07 -2.48 -4.91
N SER A 55 19.20 -2.26 -5.89
CA SER A 55 18.35 -3.32 -6.44
C SER A 55 18.24 -3.21 -7.95
N HIS A 56 18.10 -4.37 -8.60
CA HIS A 56 17.81 -4.49 -10.03
C HIS A 56 16.57 -5.36 -10.21
N MET A 57 15.70 -4.98 -11.14
CA MET A 57 14.41 -5.62 -11.37
C MET A 57 14.16 -5.80 -12.86
N TYR A 58 13.61 -6.98 -13.21
CA TYR A 58 13.00 -7.29 -14.49
C TYR A 58 11.62 -7.91 -14.25
N LYS A 59 10.61 -7.50 -15.01
CA LYS A 59 9.26 -8.02 -14.89
C LYS A 59 8.57 -8.06 -16.25
N ASP A 60 8.12 -9.25 -16.66
CA ASP A 60 7.15 -9.41 -17.74
C ASP A 60 5.76 -8.92 -17.30
N ILE A 61 5.01 -8.34 -18.23
CA ILE A 61 3.65 -7.86 -17.99
C ILE A 61 2.70 -8.68 -18.85
N GLN A 62 2.00 -9.62 -18.23
CA GLN A 62 1.13 -10.57 -18.93
C GLN A 62 -0.24 -9.99 -19.27
N THR A 63 -0.77 -9.06 -18.46
CA THR A 63 -2.14 -8.55 -18.62
C THR A 63 -2.22 -7.05 -18.43
N GLY A 64 -3.23 -6.44 -19.06
CA GLY A 64 -3.72 -5.12 -18.71
C GLY A 64 -4.55 -5.11 -17.43
N VAL A 65 -5.42 -4.11 -17.26
CA VAL A 65 -6.35 -4.01 -16.11
C VAL A 65 -7.55 -4.95 -16.21
N ARG A 66 -7.72 -5.64 -17.33
CA ARG A 66 -8.73 -6.67 -17.55
C ARG A 66 -8.10 -7.98 -17.97
N GLN A 67 -8.70 -9.09 -17.53
CA GLN A 67 -8.22 -10.45 -17.79
C GLN A 67 -8.17 -10.79 -19.29
N GLU A 68 -9.04 -10.19 -20.11
CA GLU A 68 -9.10 -10.42 -21.54
C GLU A 68 -7.96 -9.75 -22.32
N VAL A 69 -7.28 -8.77 -21.72
CA VAL A 69 -6.16 -8.04 -22.34
C VAL A 69 -4.87 -8.78 -22.03
N VAL A 70 -4.30 -9.43 -23.04
CA VAL A 70 -3.14 -10.32 -22.91
C VAL A 70 -1.94 -9.71 -23.62
N PHE A 71 -0.83 -9.65 -22.95
CA PHE A 71 0.46 -9.20 -23.48
C PHE A 71 1.44 -10.35 -23.55
N GLY A 72 2.28 -10.40 -24.57
CA GLY A 72 3.31 -11.41 -24.73
C GLY A 72 4.69 -10.82 -25.03
N GLY A 73 4.78 -9.51 -25.25
CA GLY A 73 6.05 -8.82 -25.49
C GLY A 73 6.30 -7.62 -24.58
N LYS A 74 5.33 -7.24 -23.75
CA LYS A 74 5.45 -6.08 -22.85
C LYS A 74 6.21 -6.42 -21.58
N TYR A 75 7.19 -5.59 -21.21
CA TYR A 75 7.97 -5.79 -19.99
C TYR A 75 8.45 -4.48 -19.38
N ARG A 76 8.89 -4.58 -18.11
CA ARG A 76 9.50 -3.49 -17.35
C ARG A 76 10.83 -3.93 -16.76
N LYS A 77 11.84 -3.07 -16.81
CA LYS A 77 13.12 -3.30 -16.14
C LYS A 77 13.61 -2.03 -15.48
N GLY A 78 14.46 -2.16 -14.48
CA GLY A 78 14.99 -0.99 -13.80
C GLY A 78 15.98 -1.30 -12.69
N TYR A 79 16.54 -0.24 -12.11
CA TYR A 79 17.38 -0.33 -10.94
C TYR A 79 17.06 0.79 -9.96
N SER A 80 17.40 0.56 -8.69
CA SER A 80 17.29 1.54 -7.62
C SER A 80 18.58 1.63 -6.83
N ILE A 81 18.99 2.87 -6.51
CA ILE A 81 20.12 3.17 -5.62
C ILE A 81 19.62 4.05 -4.50
N MET A 82 19.80 3.60 -3.24
CA MET A 82 19.25 4.31 -2.09
C MET A 82 20.28 4.39 -0.94
N PRO A 83 21.12 5.45 -0.87
CA PRO A 83 21.81 5.81 0.36
C PRO A 83 20.82 6.27 1.43
N SER A 84 21.12 5.97 2.70
CA SER A 84 20.28 6.30 3.85
C SER A 84 21.11 6.66 5.06
N LEU A 85 20.53 7.50 5.94
CA LEU A 85 21.05 7.93 7.21
C LEU A 85 20.02 7.66 8.31
N ASP A 86 20.49 7.12 9.45
CA ASP A 86 19.68 6.92 10.65
C ASP A 86 20.53 7.42 11.85
N TYR A 87 20.05 8.48 12.48
CA TYR A 87 20.67 9.08 13.65
C TYR A 87 19.71 9.06 14.83
N ARG A 88 20.21 8.68 15.98
CA ARG A 88 19.47 8.73 17.24
C ARG A 88 20.37 9.21 18.36
N LYS A 89 19.84 10.12 19.19
CA LYS A 89 20.48 10.60 20.41
C LYS A 89 19.42 10.86 21.48
N CYS A 90 19.56 10.17 22.61
CA CYS A 90 18.83 10.47 23.84
C CYS A 90 19.54 11.56 24.59
N ASP A 91 18.81 12.36 25.38
CA ASP A 91 19.32 13.48 26.14
C ASP A 91 20.21 14.46 25.30
N PHE A 92 19.70 14.78 24.08
CA PHE A 92 20.40 15.62 23.10
C PHE A 92 20.47 17.08 23.61
N PHE A 93 21.66 17.59 23.90
CA PHE A 93 21.98 18.86 24.55
C PHE A 93 21.39 19.07 25.96
N VAL A 94 20.13 18.63 26.19
CA VAL A 94 19.45 18.77 27.49
C VAL A 94 18.83 17.43 27.88
N ARG A 95 18.81 17.14 29.18
CA ARG A 95 18.21 15.93 29.72
C ARG A 95 16.71 15.87 29.40
N GLY A 96 16.25 14.72 28.86
CA GLY A 96 14.87 14.50 28.50
C GLY A 96 14.54 14.83 27.04
N LEU A 97 15.47 15.44 26.28
CA LEU A 97 15.30 15.67 24.84
C LEU A 97 15.90 14.52 24.03
N ASP A 98 15.04 13.72 23.41
CA ASP A 98 15.47 12.64 22.53
C ASP A 98 15.22 13.06 21.08
N VAL A 99 16.22 12.86 20.21
CA VAL A 99 16.16 13.21 18.79
C VAL A 99 16.38 11.97 17.94
N VAL A 100 15.53 11.79 16.93
CA VAL A 100 15.68 10.78 15.88
C VAL A 100 15.58 11.47 14.53
N LEU A 101 16.58 11.27 13.67
CA LEU A 101 16.62 11.76 12.31
C LEU A 101 16.82 10.57 11.36
N THR A 102 15.93 10.41 10.40
CA THR A 102 16.12 9.47 9.29
C THR A 102 16.07 10.23 7.97
N ALA A 103 16.94 9.88 7.05
CA ALA A 103 16.93 10.44 5.70
C ALA A 103 17.35 9.37 4.69
N ASN A 104 16.76 9.43 3.50
CA ASN A 104 17.21 8.66 2.36
C ASN A 104 17.01 9.43 1.06
N TYR A 105 17.87 9.11 0.09
CA TYR A 105 17.69 9.51 -1.30
C TYR A 105 17.52 8.26 -2.13
N ASN A 106 16.44 8.16 -2.88
CA ASN A 106 16.19 7.04 -3.77
C ASN A 106 16.22 7.51 -5.23
N LYS A 107 17.26 7.10 -5.96
CA LYS A 107 17.32 7.20 -7.41
C LYS A 107 16.82 5.88 -7.98
N ASN A 108 15.67 5.92 -8.64
CA ASN A 108 15.05 4.77 -9.28
C ASN A 108 14.92 5.05 -10.78
N MET A 109 15.52 4.21 -11.61
CA MET A 109 15.34 4.21 -13.05
C MET A 109 14.44 3.05 -13.44
N THR A 110 13.41 3.32 -14.23
CA THR A 110 12.49 2.32 -14.78
C THR A 110 12.39 2.49 -16.28
N ASN A 111 12.42 1.39 -17.02
CA ASN A 111 12.19 1.37 -18.44
C ASN A 111 10.96 0.52 -18.75
N ASN A 112 9.91 1.14 -19.29
CA ASN A 112 8.68 0.48 -19.76
C ASN A 112 8.81 0.22 -21.26
N VAL A 113 8.67 -1.05 -21.66
CA VAL A 113 8.85 -1.46 -23.05
C VAL A 113 7.60 -2.17 -23.56
N ASP A 114 7.02 -1.65 -24.62
CA ASP A 114 5.89 -2.20 -25.36
C ASP A 114 6.12 -1.95 -26.84
N THR A 115 6.93 -2.82 -27.47
CA THR A 115 7.37 -2.69 -28.86
C THR A 115 7.00 -3.88 -29.73
N SER A 116 6.17 -4.80 -29.20
CA SER A 116 5.75 -6.00 -29.93
C SER A 116 5.00 -5.62 -31.21
N SER A 117 5.31 -6.29 -32.31
CA SER A 117 4.56 -6.22 -33.56
C SER A 117 3.40 -7.23 -33.61
N TYR A 118 3.14 -7.94 -32.53
CA TYR A 118 2.11 -8.97 -32.42
C TYR A 118 1.23 -8.72 -31.20
N GLU A 119 -0.06 -9.02 -31.30
CA GLU A 119 -0.95 -9.23 -30.18
C GLU A 119 -1.01 -10.72 -29.84
N TYR A 120 -1.31 -11.02 -28.57
CA TYR A 120 -1.37 -12.39 -28.05
C TYR A 120 -2.72 -12.70 -27.44
N ASN A 121 -3.08 -13.98 -27.43
CA ASN A 121 -4.18 -14.48 -26.64
C ASN A 121 -3.68 -15.44 -25.54
N TRP A 122 -4.59 -15.91 -24.68
CA TRP A 122 -4.23 -16.79 -23.57
C TRP A 122 -3.71 -18.18 -23.98
N ARG A 123 -3.84 -18.59 -25.23
CA ARG A 123 -3.21 -19.82 -25.75
C ARG A 123 -1.77 -19.59 -26.21
N GLY A 124 -1.29 -18.35 -26.16
CA GLY A 124 0.00 -17.97 -26.71
C GLY A 124 0.01 -17.85 -28.24
N GLU A 125 -1.15 -17.93 -28.88
CA GLU A 125 -1.30 -17.64 -30.29
C GLU A 125 -1.04 -16.17 -30.54
N MET A 126 -0.42 -15.82 -31.66
CA MET A 126 -0.06 -14.45 -32.02
C MET A 126 -0.65 -14.05 -33.35
N ARG A 127 -0.99 -12.78 -33.48
CA ARG A 127 -1.47 -12.15 -34.71
C ARG A 127 -0.73 -10.83 -34.94
N PRO A 128 -0.29 -10.51 -36.17
CA PRO A 128 0.35 -9.25 -36.45
C PRO A 128 -0.55 -8.05 -36.12
N LEU A 129 0.02 -7.05 -35.47
CA LEU A 129 -0.60 -5.75 -35.26
C LEU A 129 -0.41 -4.86 -36.48
N ARG A 130 -1.35 -3.94 -36.73
CA ARG A 130 -1.20 -2.90 -37.77
C ARG A 130 -0.13 -1.89 -37.42
N MET A 131 0.00 -1.55 -36.13
CA MET A 131 1.05 -0.71 -35.56
C MET A 131 1.65 -1.46 -34.37
N PRO A 132 2.96 -1.37 -34.16
CA PRO A 132 3.60 -1.99 -32.99
C PRO A 132 3.05 -1.44 -31.65
N GLY A 133 3.20 -2.22 -30.60
CA GLY A 133 2.72 -1.92 -29.25
C GLY A 133 1.40 -2.63 -28.93
N GLU A 134 1.42 -3.49 -27.92
CA GLU A 134 0.25 -4.27 -27.51
C GLU A 134 -0.79 -3.40 -26.79
N GLN A 135 -0.34 -2.38 -26.07
CA GLN A 135 -1.18 -1.36 -25.46
C GLN A 135 -0.84 0.03 -26.01
N SER A 136 0.43 0.41 -25.97
CA SER A 136 0.94 1.68 -26.49
C SER A 136 2.37 1.48 -26.98
N TYR A 137 2.66 1.86 -28.23
CA TYR A 137 4.02 1.75 -28.76
C TYR A 137 4.96 2.65 -27.96
N GLN A 138 5.74 2.03 -27.06
CA GLN A 138 6.62 2.79 -26.18
C GLN A 138 7.89 2.01 -25.79
N ASN A 139 8.94 2.76 -25.59
CA ASN A 139 10.14 2.38 -24.88
C ASN A 139 10.55 3.60 -24.05
N THR A 140 9.94 3.76 -22.88
CA THR A 140 10.06 4.98 -22.09
C THR A 140 10.92 4.73 -20.87
N ARG A 141 11.98 5.51 -20.74
CA ARG A 141 12.80 5.56 -19.54
C ARG A 141 12.27 6.64 -18.60
N SER A 142 12.03 6.26 -17.35
CA SER A 142 11.62 7.15 -16.26
C SER A 142 12.71 7.18 -15.19
N ASP A 143 13.32 8.32 -14.98
CA ASP A 143 14.28 8.57 -13.91
C ASP A 143 13.57 9.27 -12.76
N ASN A 144 13.38 8.54 -11.65
CA ASN A 144 12.74 9.03 -10.43
C ASN A 144 13.79 9.36 -9.37
N ASN A 145 13.76 10.56 -8.85
CA ASN A 145 14.60 11.01 -7.75
C ASN A 145 13.70 11.37 -6.56
N ASN A 146 13.89 10.72 -5.43
CA ASN A 146 13.04 10.88 -4.26
C ASN A 146 13.86 11.07 -3.00
N TRP A 147 13.74 12.24 -2.37
CA TRP A 147 14.30 12.55 -1.06
C TRP A 147 13.23 12.36 0.01
N ASN A 148 13.55 11.62 1.04
CA ASN A 148 12.71 11.46 2.21
C ASN A 148 13.52 11.80 3.46
N GLY A 149 12.90 12.53 4.37
CA GLY A 149 13.47 12.85 5.67
C GLY A 149 12.41 12.86 6.74
N THR A 150 12.77 12.39 7.93
CA THR A 150 11.91 12.48 9.12
C THR A 150 12.76 12.91 10.30
N LEU A 151 12.36 14.00 10.95
CA LEU A 151 12.91 14.47 12.21
C LEU A 151 11.85 14.31 13.30
N THR A 152 12.19 13.63 14.38
CA THR A 152 11.35 13.54 15.59
C THR A 152 12.16 14.00 16.80
N ALA A 153 11.63 14.97 17.53
CA ALA A 153 12.19 15.45 18.78
C ALA A 153 11.14 15.25 19.88
N ASN A 154 11.48 14.48 20.90
CA ASN A 154 10.66 14.24 22.07
C ASN A 154 11.30 14.89 23.28
N TYR A 155 10.59 15.81 23.93
CA TYR A 155 11.06 16.47 25.13
C TYR A 155 10.18 16.09 26.32
N ARG A 156 10.77 15.39 27.28
CA ARG A 156 10.12 14.95 28.52
C ARG A 156 10.46 15.88 29.67
N ILE A 157 9.43 16.44 30.30
CA ILE A 157 9.55 17.31 31.47
C ILE A 157 8.93 16.55 32.66
N GLY A 158 9.77 16.13 33.59
CA GLY A 158 9.36 15.28 34.69
C GLY A 158 8.82 13.93 34.17
N LYS A 159 7.81 13.37 34.89
CA LYS A 159 7.18 12.09 34.53
C LYS A 159 5.89 12.24 33.75
N ALA A 160 5.26 13.41 33.81
CA ALA A 160 3.91 13.62 33.34
C ALA A 160 3.79 14.30 31.97
N HIS A 161 4.79 15.07 31.56
CA HIS A 161 4.68 15.93 30.40
C HIS A 161 5.63 15.48 29.28
N THR A 162 5.11 15.34 28.06
CA THR A 162 5.93 15.06 26.87
C THR A 162 5.47 15.96 25.73
N PHE A 163 6.41 16.70 25.16
CA PHE A 163 6.23 17.44 23.92
C PHE A 163 6.91 16.67 22.79
N THR A 164 6.22 16.51 21.67
CA THR A 164 6.79 15.84 20.49
C THR A 164 6.66 16.77 19.29
N PHE A 165 7.77 17.10 18.68
CA PHE A 165 7.83 17.72 17.36
C PHE A 165 8.19 16.63 16.33
N ASN A 166 7.44 16.57 15.25
CA ASN A 166 7.72 15.70 14.12
C ASN A 166 7.66 16.50 12.83
N HIS A 167 8.67 16.31 11.97
CA HIS A 167 8.69 16.89 10.62
C HIS A 167 9.04 15.83 9.61
N VAL A 168 8.21 15.73 8.57
CA VAL A 168 8.40 14.82 7.43
C VAL A 168 8.53 15.65 6.18
N ILE A 169 9.59 15.42 5.43
CA ILE A 169 9.81 15.96 4.09
C ILE A 169 9.87 14.83 3.06
N ASN A 170 9.18 15.01 1.94
CA ASN A 170 9.31 14.19 0.76
C ASN A 170 9.44 15.10 -0.44
N ALA A 171 10.50 14.95 -1.24
CA ALA A 171 10.69 15.67 -2.48
C ALA A 171 10.93 14.68 -3.61
N PHE A 172 10.04 14.68 -4.57
CA PHE A 172 10.02 13.77 -5.72
C PHE A 172 10.18 14.55 -7.02
N ARG A 173 10.99 14.00 -7.93
CA ARG A 173 11.12 14.48 -9.30
C ARG A 173 11.21 13.30 -10.25
N ARG A 174 10.38 13.29 -11.29
CA ARG A 174 10.42 12.32 -12.40
C ARG A 174 10.73 13.06 -13.68
N SER A 175 11.68 12.49 -14.44
CA SER A 175 11.96 12.90 -15.81
C SER A 175 11.77 11.67 -16.71
N ASN A 176 11.03 11.82 -17.80
CA ASN A 176 10.78 10.77 -18.77
C ASN A 176 11.56 11.05 -20.04
N GLN A 177 11.96 9.99 -20.72
CA GLN A 177 12.62 10.06 -22.03
C GLN A 177 12.11 8.91 -22.89
N SER A 178 11.67 9.21 -24.11
CA SER A 178 11.41 8.19 -25.12
C SER A 178 12.74 7.69 -25.70
N LEU A 179 12.88 6.37 -25.84
CA LEU A 179 14.02 5.74 -26.49
C LEU A 179 13.71 5.29 -27.93
N LEU A 180 12.50 5.55 -28.42
CA LEU A 180 12.05 5.19 -29.77
C LEU A 180 11.99 6.37 -30.72
N ASN A 181 11.46 7.50 -30.24
CA ASN A 181 11.18 8.69 -31.04
C ASN A 181 11.65 9.93 -30.26
N GLU A 182 11.52 11.10 -30.86
CA GLU A 182 11.66 12.38 -30.17
C GLU A 182 10.72 12.40 -28.94
N ASP A 183 11.19 13.01 -27.85
CA ASP A 183 10.38 13.16 -26.65
C ASP A 183 9.13 13.98 -26.96
N SER A 184 7.98 13.51 -26.46
CA SER A 184 6.76 14.33 -26.47
C SER A 184 6.98 15.56 -25.58
N GLU A 185 6.28 16.65 -25.86
CA GLU A 185 6.32 17.87 -25.02
C GLU A 185 5.99 17.57 -23.56
N ALA A 186 5.08 16.61 -23.29
CA ALA A 186 4.78 16.14 -21.95
C ALA A 186 6.01 15.53 -21.24
N ASN A 187 6.86 14.80 -21.97
CA ASN A 187 8.07 14.18 -21.41
C ASN A 187 9.18 15.20 -21.13
N ALA A 188 9.24 16.29 -21.91
CA ALA A 188 10.19 17.36 -21.69
C ALA A 188 9.97 18.13 -20.38
N ILE A 189 8.75 18.07 -19.82
CA ILE A 189 8.38 18.76 -18.59
C ILE A 189 8.52 17.80 -17.39
N PRO A 190 9.45 18.04 -16.45
CA PRO A 190 9.58 17.20 -15.25
C PRO A 190 8.34 17.26 -14.37
N LYS A 191 8.00 16.10 -13.78
CA LYS A 191 6.95 15.95 -12.76
C LYS A 191 7.58 16.08 -11.38
N GLU A 192 7.12 17.03 -10.58
CA GLU A 192 7.73 17.35 -9.27
C GLU A 192 6.69 17.45 -8.17
N THR A 193 7.02 16.92 -6.99
CA THR A 193 6.28 17.20 -5.76
C THR A 193 7.22 17.48 -4.62
N ARG A 194 6.80 18.36 -3.71
CA ARG A 194 7.43 18.56 -2.40
C ARG A 194 6.36 18.59 -1.34
N LYS A 195 6.44 17.65 -0.40
CA LYS A 195 5.52 17.51 0.74
C LYS A 195 6.28 17.82 2.01
N ASN A 196 5.74 18.70 2.83
CA ASN A 196 6.21 19.01 4.16
C ASN A 196 5.04 18.83 5.14
N ILE A 197 5.24 18.00 6.14
CA ILE A 197 4.24 17.79 7.19
C ILE A 197 4.93 18.01 8.53
N SER A 198 4.51 19.03 9.27
CA SER A 198 5.02 19.34 10.61
C SER A 198 3.92 19.08 11.63
N GLY A 199 4.24 18.36 12.68
CA GLY A 199 3.33 18.07 13.78
C GLY A 199 3.93 18.47 15.12
N LEU A 200 3.12 19.08 15.97
CA LEU A 200 3.44 19.32 17.36
C LEU A 200 2.38 18.66 18.23
N SER A 201 2.80 17.87 19.19
CA SER A 201 1.91 17.25 20.16
C SER A 201 2.36 17.46 21.59
N TYR A 202 1.40 17.57 22.48
CA TYR A 202 1.60 17.55 23.92
C TYR A 202 0.86 16.37 24.50
N ARG A 203 1.54 15.56 25.31
CA ARG A 203 0.98 14.46 26.07
C ARG A 203 1.12 14.72 27.56
N LEU A 204 0.00 14.64 28.27
CA LEU A 204 -0.13 14.69 29.71
C LEU A 204 -0.43 13.29 30.25
N MET A 205 0.37 12.80 31.20
CA MET A 205 0.21 11.52 31.88
C MET A 205 0.50 11.71 33.38
N PRO A 206 -0.44 12.32 34.13
CA PRO A 206 -0.19 12.66 35.55
C PRO A 206 -0.22 11.44 36.46
N THR A 207 -0.90 10.38 36.04
CA THR A 207 -1.02 9.10 36.76
C THR A 207 -0.87 7.92 35.79
N GLU A 208 -0.71 6.73 36.31
CA GLU A 208 -0.70 5.49 35.51
C GLU A 208 -2.09 5.11 34.97
N HIS A 209 -3.16 5.79 35.43
CA HIS A 209 -4.54 5.44 35.11
C HIS A 209 -5.06 6.13 33.85
N TRP A 210 -4.49 7.26 33.46
CA TRP A 210 -4.95 7.95 32.26
C TRP A 210 -3.87 8.82 31.61
N ASN A 211 -4.03 9.03 30.34
CA ASN A 211 -3.27 10.03 29.61
C ASN A 211 -4.14 10.75 28.59
N LEU A 212 -3.75 11.98 28.30
CA LEU A 212 -4.37 12.82 27.28
C LEU A 212 -3.27 13.33 26.33
N SER A 213 -3.51 13.25 25.03
CA SER A 213 -2.65 13.84 24.01
C SER A 213 -3.46 14.81 23.16
N VAL A 214 -2.91 16.00 22.92
CA VAL A 214 -3.46 16.97 21.97
C VAL A 214 -2.38 17.29 20.94
N PHE A 215 -2.77 17.51 19.67
CA PHE A 215 -1.80 17.75 18.63
C PHE A 215 -2.36 18.62 17.50
N GLY A 216 -1.44 19.34 16.83
CA GLY A 216 -1.69 20.05 15.60
C GLY A 216 -0.71 19.60 14.52
N LYS A 217 -1.16 19.60 13.27
CA LYS A 217 -0.37 19.23 12.09
C LYS A 217 -0.53 20.29 11.01
N TYR A 218 0.59 20.72 10.44
CA TYR A 218 0.60 21.57 9.25
C TYR A 218 1.05 20.75 8.05
N TYR A 219 0.25 20.76 7.00
CA TYR A 219 0.49 20.09 5.73
C TYR A 219 0.78 21.15 4.67
N ASN A 220 1.81 20.92 3.88
CA ASN A 220 2.10 21.72 2.70
C ASN A 220 2.55 20.80 1.57
N GLN A 221 2.01 20.98 0.38
CA GLN A 221 2.40 20.27 -0.83
C GLN A 221 2.53 21.23 -1.99
N PHE A 222 3.69 21.21 -2.65
CA PHE A 222 3.94 21.82 -3.93
C PHE A 222 3.91 20.75 -5.01
N ILE A 223 3.30 21.05 -6.16
CA ILE A 223 3.14 20.16 -7.29
C ILE A 223 3.52 20.94 -8.54
N ALA A 224 4.27 20.30 -9.46
CA ALA A 224 4.52 20.82 -10.80
C ALA A 224 4.55 19.68 -11.82
N GLY A 225 3.98 19.91 -13.00
CA GLY A 225 3.96 18.89 -14.05
C GLY A 225 3.35 19.41 -15.35
N PRO A 226 3.36 18.57 -16.41
CA PRO A 226 2.73 18.90 -17.67
C PRO A 226 1.21 18.87 -17.57
N VAL A 227 0.55 19.85 -18.18
CA VAL A 227 -0.91 19.89 -18.38
C VAL A 227 -1.16 20.20 -19.84
N ALA A 228 -2.00 19.39 -20.49
CA ALA A 228 -2.40 19.62 -21.87
C ALA A 228 -3.18 20.93 -22.00
N THR A 229 -2.87 21.73 -23.00
CA THR A 229 -3.56 23.00 -23.31
C THR A 229 -4.70 22.81 -24.30
N SER A 230 -4.71 21.66 -25.00
CA SER A 230 -5.71 21.29 -25.98
C SER A 230 -6.36 19.94 -25.66
N SER A 231 -7.57 19.72 -26.15
CA SER A 231 -8.24 18.41 -26.07
C SER A 231 -7.57 17.34 -26.95
N ALA A 232 -6.73 17.74 -27.91
CA ALA A 232 -5.95 16.83 -28.74
C ALA A 232 -4.73 16.26 -27.98
N GLN A 233 -4.36 16.87 -26.84
CA GLN A 233 -3.20 16.47 -26.02
C GLN A 233 -1.87 16.46 -26.81
N ASP A 234 -1.71 17.45 -27.67
CA ASP A 234 -0.54 17.64 -28.53
C ASP A 234 0.36 18.79 -28.08
N ASP A 235 -0.13 19.65 -27.19
CA ASP A 235 0.60 20.80 -26.61
C ASP A 235 0.49 20.79 -25.09
N TYR A 236 1.59 21.05 -24.39
CA TYR A 236 1.68 20.96 -22.92
C TYR A 236 2.39 22.16 -22.33
N ILE A 237 1.89 22.65 -21.23
CA ILE A 237 2.56 23.66 -20.42
C ILE A 237 2.94 23.12 -19.03
N ARG A 238 4.01 23.66 -18.47
CA ARG A 238 4.35 23.40 -17.08
C ARG A 238 3.41 24.16 -16.15
N THR A 239 2.57 23.45 -15.46
CA THR A 239 1.64 24.00 -14.46
C THR A 239 2.14 23.72 -13.05
N THR A 240 1.92 24.65 -12.13
CA THR A 240 2.27 24.51 -10.71
C THR A 240 1.06 24.70 -9.83
N ASN A 241 0.99 23.96 -8.75
CA ASN A 241 -0.03 24.11 -7.72
C ASN A 241 0.60 24.00 -6.32
N SER A 242 0.01 24.67 -5.33
CA SER A 242 0.46 24.58 -3.94
C SER A 242 -0.74 24.55 -3.01
N VAL A 243 -0.74 23.59 -2.10
CA VAL A 243 -1.82 23.39 -1.14
C VAL A 243 -1.25 23.37 0.27
N SER A 244 -1.93 24.06 1.20
CA SER A 244 -1.63 24.02 2.62
C SER A 244 -2.90 23.74 3.41
N ALA A 245 -2.75 23.00 4.51
CA ALA A 245 -3.86 22.66 5.39
C ALA A 245 -3.39 22.50 6.85
N MET A 246 -4.33 22.70 7.79
CA MET A 246 -4.10 22.52 9.23
C MET A 246 -5.03 21.43 9.76
N GLY A 247 -4.41 20.36 10.27
CA GLY A 247 -5.10 19.30 10.99
C GLY A 247 -4.86 19.43 12.49
N TYR A 248 -5.75 18.85 13.28
CA TYR A 248 -5.62 18.82 14.74
C TYR A 248 -6.38 17.64 15.31
N GLY A 249 -6.08 17.29 16.55
CA GLY A 249 -6.77 16.21 17.22
C GLY A 249 -6.43 16.07 18.67
N ALA A 250 -7.17 15.17 19.32
CA ALA A 250 -6.96 14.76 20.69
C ALA A 250 -7.19 13.26 20.84
N ALA A 251 -6.46 12.65 21.77
CA ALA A 251 -6.65 11.26 22.14
C ALA A 251 -6.50 11.08 23.65
N GLY A 252 -7.49 10.46 24.28
CA GLY A 252 -7.50 10.08 25.68
C GLY A 252 -7.43 8.57 25.85
N THR A 253 -6.64 8.10 26.80
CA THR A 253 -6.60 6.70 27.22
C THR A 253 -6.91 6.64 28.70
N TYR A 254 -7.80 5.73 29.09
CA TYR A 254 -8.13 5.45 30.48
C TYR A 254 -7.96 3.96 30.76
N PHE A 255 -7.17 3.66 31.79
CA PHE A 255 -6.94 2.29 32.27
C PHE A 255 -8.00 1.96 33.34
N ILE A 256 -9.06 1.25 32.92
CA ILE A 256 -10.16 0.80 33.80
C ILE A 256 -9.62 -0.20 34.83
N LEU A 257 -8.76 -1.09 34.35
CA LEU A 257 -7.94 -2.03 35.15
C LEU A 257 -6.52 -1.97 34.58
N LYS A 258 -5.54 -2.57 35.28
CA LYS A 258 -4.17 -2.68 34.74
C LYS A 258 -4.11 -3.40 33.39
N SER A 259 -5.01 -4.34 33.19
CA SER A 259 -5.15 -5.16 31.98
C SER A 259 -6.20 -4.67 30.99
N LEU A 260 -7.06 -3.71 31.37
CA LEU A 260 -8.18 -3.23 30.56
C LEU A 260 -8.08 -1.72 30.37
N GLN A 261 -7.95 -1.29 29.11
CA GLN A 261 -7.90 0.12 28.74
C GLN A 261 -8.96 0.50 27.68
N ALA A 262 -9.48 1.70 27.80
CA ALA A 262 -10.31 2.36 26.80
C ALA A 262 -9.56 3.54 26.20
N LYS A 263 -9.64 3.72 24.89
CA LYS A 263 -9.04 4.83 24.14
C LYS A 263 -10.06 5.46 23.23
N LEU A 264 -10.25 6.77 23.37
CA LEU A 264 -11.06 7.60 22.47
C LEU A 264 -10.15 8.59 21.76
N SER A 265 -10.33 8.76 20.46
CA SER A 265 -9.60 9.75 19.68
C SER A 265 -10.50 10.47 18.67
N TYR A 266 -10.21 11.74 18.46
CA TYR A 266 -10.73 12.57 17.38
C TYR A 266 -9.58 13.19 16.63
N GLU A 267 -9.64 13.19 15.29
CA GLU A 267 -8.67 13.86 14.44
C GLU A 267 -9.33 14.48 13.21
N LYS A 268 -9.10 15.77 13.00
CA LYS A 268 -9.24 16.45 11.72
C LYS A 268 -7.98 16.21 10.92
N ALA A 269 -8.01 15.30 9.95
CA ALA A 269 -6.86 14.88 9.16
C ALA A 269 -6.97 15.31 7.70
N TYR A 270 -5.81 15.50 7.06
CA TYR A 270 -5.69 15.71 5.62
C TYR A 270 -4.82 14.63 5.01
N ARG A 271 -5.25 14.09 3.86
CA ARG A 271 -4.45 13.20 3.02
C ARG A 271 -4.06 13.93 1.74
N LEU A 272 -2.78 14.20 1.61
CA LEU A 272 -2.23 14.80 0.40
C LEU A 272 -2.22 13.75 -0.74
N PRO A 273 -2.56 14.11 -1.99
CA PRO A 273 -2.49 13.21 -3.12
C PRO A 273 -1.10 12.56 -3.27
N THR A 274 -1.05 11.31 -3.68
CA THR A 274 0.20 10.59 -3.97
C THR A 274 0.78 11.00 -5.33
N ASN A 275 2.04 10.63 -5.59
CA ASN A 275 2.65 10.91 -6.90
C ASN A 275 1.96 10.12 -8.02
N GLU A 276 1.48 8.91 -7.72
CA GLU A 276 0.74 8.06 -8.66
C GLU A 276 -0.64 8.65 -9.00
N GLU A 277 -1.36 9.14 -7.99
CA GLU A 277 -2.65 9.82 -8.20
C GLU A 277 -2.50 11.10 -9.03
N MET A 278 -1.39 11.83 -8.90
CA MET A 278 -1.15 13.08 -9.62
C MET A 278 -0.52 12.89 -10.99
N PHE A 279 0.31 11.87 -11.18
CA PHE A 279 1.12 11.71 -12.40
C PHE A 279 0.92 10.37 -13.12
N GLY A 280 0.17 9.44 -12.54
CA GLY A 280 0.05 8.09 -13.05
C GLY A 280 1.31 7.24 -12.90
N ASP A 281 1.27 6.04 -13.48
CA ASP A 281 2.36 5.06 -13.45
C ASP A 281 3.12 4.94 -14.80
N GLU A 282 2.79 5.78 -15.78
CA GLU A 282 3.30 5.80 -17.17
C GLU A 282 2.89 4.54 -17.98
N ASP A 283 1.87 3.84 -17.54
CA ASP A 283 1.43 2.59 -18.17
C ASP A 283 -0.10 2.47 -18.23
N LEU A 284 -0.70 2.11 -17.11
CA LEU A 284 -2.13 1.81 -16.99
C LEU A 284 -2.91 2.89 -16.24
N GLU A 285 -2.24 3.75 -15.52
CA GLU A 285 -2.86 4.76 -14.67
C GLU A 285 -2.53 6.17 -15.14
N THR A 286 -3.58 6.97 -15.32
CA THR A 286 -3.47 8.39 -15.67
C THR A 286 -3.72 9.24 -14.43
N GLY A 287 -2.77 10.10 -14.09
CA GLY A 287 -2.87 11.00 -12.95
C GLY A 287 -3.58 12.32 -13.26
N ASP A 288 -3.94 13.04 -12.18
CA ASP A 288 -4.53 14.38 -12.26
C ASP A 288 -3.84 15.32 -11.25
N ILE A 289 -3.08 16.30 -11.74
CA ILE A 289 -2.38 17.28 -10.88
C ILE A 289 -3.32 18.30 -10.23
N SER A 290 -4.58 18.35 -10.62
CA SER A 290 -5.59 19.23 -10.04
C SER A 290 -6.25 18.66 -8.77
N LEU A 291 -5.92 17.43 -8.40
CA LEU A 291 -6.47 16.75 -7.21
C LEU A 291 -6.26 17.57 -5.94
N ARG A 292 -7.35 17.76 -5.23
CA ARG A 292 -7.35 18.38 -3.90
C ARG A 292 -7.07 17.35 -2.82
N PRO A 293 -6.43 17.74 -1.70
CA PRO A 293 -6.28 16.86 -0.53
C PRO A 293 -7.64 16.43 0.02
N GLU A 294 -7.76 15.15 0.34
CA GLU A 294 -8.88 14.70 1.16
C GLU A 294 -8.80 15.34 2.53
N ASN A 295 -9.95 15.69 3.09
CA ASN A 295 -10.03 16.09 4.49
C ASN A 295 -11.09 15.28 5.21
N SER A 296 -10.76 14.79 6.40
CA SER A 296 -11.64 13.89 7.14
C SER A 296 -11.73 14.23 8.62
N ASP A 297 -12.93 14.06 9.16
CA ASP A 297 -13.20 14.02 10.58
C ASP A 297 -13.24 12.56 11.00
N ASN A 298 -12.34 12.16 11.90
CA ASN A 298 -12.16 10.77 12.31
C ASN A 298 -12.42 10.64 13.81
N VAL A 299 -13.29 9.71 14.20
CA VAL A 299 -13.54 9.32 15.59
C VAL A 299 -13.26 7.82 15.72
N ASN A 300 -12.43 7.43 16.70
CA ASN A 300 -12.18 6.05 17.00
C ASN A 300 -12.33 5.79 18.49
N LEU A 301 -13.02 4.72 18.83
CA LEU A 301 -13.12 4.18 20.19
C LEU A 301 -12.56 2.77 20.19
N ASN A 302 -11.55 2.51 21.05
CA ASN A 302 -10.95 1.18 21.20
C ASN A 302 -11.04 0.75 22.67
N LEU A 303 -11.34 -0.52 22.86
CA LEU A 303 -11.27 -1.20 24.15
C LEU A 303 -10.32 -2.37 24.00
N SER A 304 -9.27 -2.45 24.83
CA SER A 304 -8.32 -3.54 24.78
C SER A 304 -8.07 -4.15 26.15
N TYR A 305 -8.02 -5.48 26.18
CA TYR A 305 -7.70 -6.29 27.35
C TYR A 305 -6.45 -7.11 27.07
N ASN A 306 -5.46 -7.03 27.96
CA ASN A 306 -4.21 -7.79 27.86
C ASN A 306 -3.80 -8.30 29.24
N GLU A 307 -3.83 -9.63 29.43
CA GLU A 307 -3.54 -10.25 30.70
C GLU A 307 -2.76 -11.55 30.51
N THR A 308 -1.94 -11.88 31.50
CA THR A 308 -1.21 -13.14 31.56
C THR A 308 -1.49 -13.82 32.92
N PHE A 309 -2.07 -15.01 32.89
CA PHE A 309 -2.38 -15.81 34.08
C PHE A 309 -1.72 -17.19 33.97
N GLY A 310 -0.70 -17.39 34.74
CA GLY A 310 0.09 -18.63 34.72
C GLY A 310 0.78 -18.80 33.36
N LYS A 311 0.40 -19.84 32.63
CA LYS A 311 0.94 -20.16 31.30
C LYS A 311 0.10 -19.59 30.16
N HIS A 312 -1.00 -18.89 30.45
CA HIS A 312 -1.93 -18.35 29.46
C HIS A 312 -1.69 -16.86 29.28
N SER A 313 -1.59 -16.40 28.05
CA SER A 313 -1.61 -14.98 27.66
C SER A 313 -2.81 -14.73 26.77
N VAL A 314 -3.59 -13.70 27.09
CA VAL A 314 -4.79 -13.32 26.34
C VAL A 314 -4.71 -11.85 25.98
N TYR A 315 -4.92 -11.55 24.72
CA TYR A 315 -5.12 -10.20 24.20
C TYR A 315 -6.42 -10.16 23.42
N VAL A 316 -7.28 -9.20 23.73
CA VAL A 316 -8.51 -8.91 22.98
C VAL A 316 -8.60 -7.40 22.78
N GLU A 317 -8.87 -6.98 21.55
CA GLU A 317 -9.14 -5.57 21.24
C GLU A 317 -10.40 -5.48 20.35
N GLY A 318 -11.28 -4.55 20.69
CA GLY A 318 -12.41 -4.13 19.86
C GLY A 318 -12.36 -2.65 19.58
N GLY A 319 -12.59 -2.25 18.33
CA GLY A 319 -12.58 -0.87 17.88
C GLY A 319 -13.82 -0.48 17.10
N LEU A 320 -14.35 0.74 17.34
CA LEU A 320 -15.37 1.38 16.54
C LEU A 320 -14.74 2.52 15.76
N ILE A 321 -15.10 2.64 14.48
CA ILE A 321 -14.53 3.59 13.53
C ILE A 321 -15.66 4.42 12.91
N TYR A 322 -15.52 5.73 12.99
CA TYR A 322 -16.34 6.67 12.24
C TYR A 322 -15.44 7.66 11.51
N ARG A 323 -15.67 7.83 10.20
CA ARG A 323 -14.96 8.82 9.39
C ARG A 323 -15.91 9.48 8.41
N ASN A 324 -15.82 10.81 8.30
CA ASN A 324 -16.49 11.59 7.28
C ASN A 324 -15.44 12.32 6.46
N THR A 325 -15.28 11.92 5.19
CA THR A 325 -14.25 12.43 4.29
C THR A 325 -14.90 13.32 3.23
N LYS A 326 -14.31 14.49 2.99
CA LYS A 326 -14.61 15.39 1.88
C LYS A 326 -13.46 15.31 0.85
N ASP A 327 -13.77 15.61 -0.41
CA ASP A 327 -12.83 15.56 -1.52
C ASP A 327 -12.10 14.18 -1.61
N TYR A 328 -12.85 13.10 -1.33
CA TYR A 328 -12.34 11.74 -1.38
C TYR A 328 -11.71 11.45 -2.74
N ILE A 329 -10.46 10.99 -2.78
CA ILE A 329 -9.79 10.66 -4.05
C ILE A 329 -10.15 9.23 -4.42
N GLN A 330 -10.96 9.11 -5.48
CA GLN A 330 -11.44 7.86 -6.02
C GLN A 330 -10.64 7.47 -7.25
N ARG A 331 -10.27 6.20 -7.34
CA ARG A 331 -9.73 5.57 -8.52
C ARG A 331 -10.85 4.97 -9.34
N ASN A 332 -10.99 5.41 -10.57
CA ASN A 332 -11.99 4.92 -11.52
C ASN A 332 -11.30 4.12 -12.63
N ILE A 333 -11.80 2.91 -12.91
CA ILE A 333 -11.41 2.17 -14.09
C ILE A 333 -12.21 2.73 -15.26
N SER A 334 -11.53 3.13 -16.33
CA SER A 334 -12.15 3.76 -17.50
C SER A 334 -11.62 3.17 -18.81
N ASP A 335 -12.40 3.31 -19.86
CA ASP A 335 -11.94 3.06 -21.24
C ASP A 335 -11.05 4.23 -21.67
N LEU A 336 -9.81 3.94 -22.05
CA LEU A 336 -8.82 4.93 -22.51
C LEU A 336 -8.91 5.22 -24.02
N SER A 337 -9.97 4.76 -24.71
CA SER A 337 -10.20 4.75 -26.15
C SER A 337 -9.66 3.51 -26.87
N GLY A 338 -10.33 3.13 -27.95
CA GLY A 338 -9.93 1.99 -28.79
C GLY A 338 -9.98 0.62 -28.10
N GLY A 339 -10.83 0.45 -27.06
CA GLY A 339 -10.97 -0.79 -26.30
C GLY A 339 -9.83 -1.04 -25.30
N LYS A 340 -9.02 -0.04 -25.00
CA LYS A 340 -7.98 -0.07 -23.97
C LYS A 340 -8.55 0.44 -22.66
N TYR A 341 -8.19 -0.21 -21.56
CA TYR A 341 -8.66 0.13 -20.23
C TYR A 341 -7.49 0.61 -19.36
N GLY A 342 -7.76 1.61 -18.54
CA GLY A 342 -6.84 2.12 -17.56
C GLY A 342 -7.55 2.62 -16.32
N ALA A 343 -6.84 3.22 -15.41
CA ALA A 343 -7.39 3.86 -14.24
C ALA A 343 -7.11 5.36 -14.24
N THR A 344 -8.08 6.15 -13.76
CA THR A 344 -7.97 7.59 -13.55
C THR A 344 -8.33 7.93 -12.11
N TYR A 345 -7.90 9.10 -11.65
CA TYR A 345 -8.16 9.58 -10.29
C TYR A 345 -8.98 10.85 -10.32
N VAL A 346 -9.99 10.93 -9.45
CA VAL A 346 -10.87 12.11 -9.32
C VAL A 346 -11.17 12.40 -7.85
N ASN A 347 -11.42 13.66 -7.52
CA ASN A 347 -12.01 13.99 -6.23
C ASN A 347 -13.53 13.69 -6.30
N HIS A 348 -13.94 12.60 -5.66
CA HIS A 348 -15.32 12.30 -5.35
C HIS A 348 -15.76 13.14 -4.15
N GLY A 349 -16.97 13.64 -4.07
CA GLY A 349 -17.41 14.60 -3.06
C GLY A 349 -17.23 14.13 -1.60
N ARG A 350 -18.29 13.59 -1.01
CA ARG A 350 -18.30 13.12 0.39
C ARG A 350 -18.41 11.61 0.47
N VAL A 351 -17.65 11.03 1.40
CA VAL A 351 -17.69 9.61 1.71
C VAL A 351 -17.77 9.41 3.23
N GLU A 352 -18.75 8.62 3.67
CA GLU A 352 -18.90 8.24 5.07
C GLU A 352 -18.39 6.82 5.29
N THR A 353 -17.57 6.63 6.33
CA THR A 353 -17.10 5.31 6.75
C THR A 353 -17.57 5.01 8.16
N LYS A 354 -18.25 3.88 8.33
CA LYS A 354 -18.64 3.31 9.64
C LYS A 354 -18.16 1.88 9.70
N GLY A 355 -17.54 1.52 10.82
CA GLY A 355 -17.03 0.17 10.94
C GLY A 355 -16.62 -0.22 12.34
N TYR A 356 -16.23 -1.48 12.46
CA TYR A 356 -15.63 -2.03 13.65
C TYR A 356 -14.56 -3.06 13.29
N ASN A 357 -13.64 -3.24 14.21
CA ASN A 357 -12.63 -4.28 14.13
C ASN A 357 -12.52 -5.02 15.47
N ILE A 358 -12.17 -6.31 15.39
CA ILE A 358 -11.92 -7.17 16.55
C ILE A 358 -10.61 -7.89 16.31
N SER A 359 -9.73 -7.90 17.32
CA SER A 359 -8.47 -8.63 17.31
C SER A 359 -8.40 -9.51 18.56
N VAL A 360 -8.02 -10.77 18.39
CA VAL A 360 -7.83 -11.72 19.49
C VAL A 360 -6.49 -12.40 19.31
N ARG A 361 -5.73 -12.52 20.39
CA ARG A 361 -4.54 -13.36 20.44
C ARG A 361 -4.49 -14.13 21.75
N TYR A 362 -4.25 -15.41 21.64
CA TYR A 362 -4.09 -16.31 22.76
C TYR A 362 -2.76 -17.06 22.65
N GLY A 363 -2.04 -17.13 23.75
CA GLY A 363 -0.82 -17.93 23.86
C GLY A 363 -0.92 -18.87 25.03
N PHE A 364 -0.43 -20.11 24.87
CA PHE A 364 -0.31 -21.05 25.97
C PHE A 364 1.15 -21.47 26.12
N ALA A 365 1.70 -21.17 27.30
CA ALA A 365 3.11 -21.38 27.61
C ALA A 365 4.00 -20.77 26.51
N ASN A 366 4.86 -21.57 25.95
CA ASN A 366 5.72 -21.14 24.84
C ASN A 366 5.59 -22.08 23.63
N TRP A 367 4.48 -22.83 23.55
CA TRP A 367 4.35 -23.86 22.53
C TRP A 367 3.15 -23.70 21.61
N VAL A 368 2.16 -22.84 21.94
CA VAL A 368 1.08 -22.52 21.02
C VAL A 368 0.74 -21.03 21.06
N SER A 369 0.48 -20.45 19.90
CA SER A 369 -0.08 -19.12 19.71
C SER A 369 -1.22 -19.19 18.68
N VAL A 370 -2.37 -18.60 19.02
CA VAL A 370 -3.53 -18.48 18.14
C VAL A 370 -3.87 -17.02 18.03
N GLY A 371 -4.06 -16.51 16.81
CA GLY A 371 -4.45 -15.13 16.56
C GLY A 371 -5.55 -15.01 15.54
N GLY A 372 -6.30 -13.91 15.57
CA GLY A 372 -7.28 -13.59 14.55
C GLY A 372 -7.70 -12.14 14.60
N ASN A 373 -8.01 -11.61 13.43
CA ASN A 373 -8.54 -10.26 13.24
C ASN A 373 -9.74 -10.32 12.31
N PHE A 374 -10.75 -9.54 12.62
CA PHE A 374 -11.91 -9.33 11.76
C PHE A 374 -12.17 -7.84 11.65
N THR A 375 -12.45 -7.38 10.42
CA THR A 375 -12.80 -5.97 10.14
C THR A 375 -14.03 -5.92 9.26
N GLN A 376 -14.97 -5.06 9.66
CA GLN A 376 -16.14 -4.68 8.89
C GLN A 376 -16.13 -3.16 8.74
N MET A 377 -16.05 -2.66 7.50
CA MET A 377 -16.10 -1.23 7.18
C MET A 377 -17.10 -0.96 6.07
N ASN A 378 -18.11 -0.15 6.33
CA ASN A 378 -19.02 0.34 5.31
C ASN A 378 -18.54 1.73 4.87
N VAL A 379 -17.96 1.81 3.67
CA VAL A 379 -17.53 3.04 3.02
C VAL A 379 -18.57 3.39 1.98
N ARG A 380 -19.33 4.47 2.19
CA ARG A 380 -20.48 4.82 1.38
C ARG A 380 -20.38 6.22 0.80
N ASP A 381 -20.88 6.37 -0.42
CA ASP A 381 -21.09 7.67 -1.03
C ASP A 381 -22.10 8.48 -0.20
N ASN A 382 -21.73 9.69 0.17
CA ASN A 382 -22.58 10.61 0.93
C ASN A 382 -22.81 11.95 0.17
N VAL A 383 -22.76 11.90 -1.16
CA VAL A 383 -23.08 13.00 -2.06
C VAL A 383 -24.57 12.93 -2.42
N LYS A 384 -25.40 13.80 -1.83
CA LYS A 384 -26.86 13.77 -2.02
C LYS A 384 -27.30 14.30 -3.38
N THR A 385 -26.64 15.30 -3.92
CA THR A 385 -27.03 15.98 -5.17
C THR A 385 -25.91 15.96 -6.19
N VAL A 386 -26.26 15.77 -7.46
CA VAL A 386 -25.30 15.65 -8.58
C VAL A 386 -24.48 16.93 -8.77
N THR A 387 -25.10 18.09 -8.59
CA THR A 387 -24.46 19.40 -8.74
C THR A 387 -24.90 20.32 -7.60
N SER A 388 -23.97 21.10 -7.07
CA SER A 388 -24.29 22.13 -6.07
C SER A 388 -25.34 23.09 -6.63
N GLY A 389 -26.46 23.22 -5.92
CA GLY A 389 -27.56 24.10 -6.31
C GLY A 389 -28.66 23.43 -7.17
N THR A 390 -28.55 22.17 -7.52
CA THR A 390 -29.62 21.39 -8.14
C THR A 390 -30.31 20.50 -7.09
N ASN A 391 -31.61 20.27 -7.24
CA ASN A 391 -32.36 19.31 -6.40
C ASN A 391 -32.30 17.87 -6.98
N GLN A 392 -31.45 17.62 -7.97
CA GLN A 392 -31.32 16.28 -8.56
C GLN A 392 -30.52 15.38 -7.62
N GLU A 393 -31.16 14.35 -7.10
CA GLU A 393 -30.52 13.36 -6.24
C GLU A 393 -29.48 12.53 -7.01
N SER A 394 -28.34 12.27 -6.36
CA SER A 394 -27.29 11.41 -6.92
C SER A 394 -27.74 9.95 -6.91
N LEU A 395 -27.63 9.26 -8.04
CA LEU A 395 -27.93 7.84 -8.18
C LEU A 395 -27.02 6.96 -7.29
N THR A 396 -25.84 7.47 -6.94
CA THR A 396 -24.86 6.74 -6.13
C THR A 396 -24.96 7.03 -4.64
N TYR A 397 -25.87 7.95 -4.23
CA TYR A 397 -26.06 8.28 -2.81
C TYR A 397 -26.38 7.06 -1.96
N GLY A 398 -25.61 6.84 -0.92
CA GLY A 398 -25.74 5.68 -0.01
C GLY A 398 -25.19 4.37 -0.55
N ALA A 399 -24.78 4.31 -1.82
CA ALA A 399 -24.13 3.13 -2.39
C ALA A 399 -22.72 2.94 -1.79
N ARG A 400 -22.20 1.71 -1.80
CA ARG A 400 -20.84 1.45 -1.40
C ARG A 400 -19.85 2.05 -2.40
N MET A 401 -18.75 2.59 -1.88
CA MET A 401 -17.65 3.01 -2.73
C MET A 401 -17.07 1.79 -3.43
N PRO A 402 -16.87 1.86 -4.77
CA PRO A 402 -16.37 0.74 -5.54
C PRO A 402 -14.90 0.42 -5.23
N ASN A 403 -14.51 -0.81 -5.54
CA ASN A 403 -13.14 -1.31 -5.45
C ASN A 403 -12.51 -1.22 -4.03
N LEU A 404 -13.35 -1.36 -3.00
CA LEU A 404 -12.94 -1.35 -1.60
C LEU A 404 -13.48 -2.58 -0.87
N PRO A 405 -12.62 -3.47 -0.36
CA PRO A 405 -13.05 -4.53 0.54
C PRO A 405 -13.71 -3.95 1.79
N TYR A 406 -14.88 -4.43 2.14
CA TYR A 406 -15.62 -3.95 3.31
C TYR A 406 -15.69 -4.96 4.46
N GLN A 407 -15.40 -6.22 4.19
CA GLN A 407 -15.38 -7.28 5.20
C GLN A 407 -14.21 -8.22 4.92
N PHE A 408 -13.31 -8.32 5.87
CA PHE A 408 -12.15 -9.20 5.76
C PHE A 408 -11.68 -9.69 7.13
N ALA A 409 -11.05 -10.85 7.14
CA ALA A 409 -10.52 -11.49 8.33
C ALA A 409 -9.22 -12.22 8.03
N ASN A 410 -8.41 -12.39 9.04
CA ASN A 410 -7.30 -13.32 9.03
C ASN A 410 -7.18 -14.04 10.35
N SER A 411 -6.65 -15.24 10.35
CA SER A 411 -6.28 -15.95 11.57
C SER A 411 -5.01 -16.76 11.37
N ASP A 412 -4.34 -17.00 12.47
CA ASP A 412 -3.12 -17.81 12.50
C ASP A 412 -3.11 -18.74 13.72
N VAL A 413 -2.49 -19.90 13.53
CA VAL A 413 -2.16 -20.84 14.61
C VAL A 413 -0.72 -21.27 14.42
N THR A 414 0.10 -21.09 15.45
CA THR A 414 1.51 -21.50 15.43
C THR A 414 1.80 -22.43 16.59
N PHE A 415 2.41 -23.56 16.29
CA PHE A 415 2.97 -24.49 17.26
C PHE A 415 4.49 -24.36 17.27
N TYR A 416 5.07 -24.41 18.46
CA TYR A 416 6.51 -24.33 18.68
C TYR A 416 7.02 -25.53 19.46
N TRP A 417 8.03 -26.24 18.93
CA TRP A 417 8.77 -27.26 19.64
C TRP A 417 10.20 -26.77 19.83
N ARG A 418 10.52 -26.39 21.08
CA ARG A 418 11.84 -25.90 21.45
C ARG A 418 12.73 -27.05 21.86
N ASN A 419 14.02 -26.92 21.58
CA ASN A 419 15.04 -27.95 21.83
C ASN A 419 14.74 -29.28 21.12
N LEU A 420 14.04 -29.25 19.98
CA LEU A 420 13.70 -30.43 19.20
C LEU A 420 15.02 -31.04 18.64
N TRP A 421 15.25 -32.30 18.92
CA TRP A 421 16.46 -33.11 18.61
C TRP A 421 17.75 -32.59 19.23
N LYS A 422 17.97 -31.29 19.42
CA LYS A 422 19.15 -30.68 20.00
C LYS A 422 18.81 -29.39 20.73
N LYS A 423 19.50 -29.13 21.85
CA LYS A 423 19.38 -27.87 22.60
C LYS A 423 19.65 -26.66 21.67
N GLY A 424 18.79 -25.66 21.72
CA GLY A 424 18.88 -24.48 20.88
C GLY A 424 18.23 -24.62 19.50
N ASN A 425 17.66 -25.77 19.14
CA ASN A 425 16.90 -25.94 17.92
C ASN A 425 15.40 -25.70 18.18
N THR A 426 14.70 -25.12 17.22
CA THR A 426 13.27 -24.85 17.34
C THR A 426 12.58 -25.18 16.01
N LEU A 427 11.55 -26.02 16.08
CA LEU A 427 10.60 -26.21 14.98
C LEU A 427 9.39 -25.35 15.25
N SER A 428 8.91 -24.62 14.26
CA SER A 428 7.60 -23.97 14.25
C SER A 428 6.79 -24.42 13.06
N VAL A 429 5.51 -24.65 13.31
CA VAL A 429 4.50 -24.94 12.28
C VAL A 429 3.42 -23.89 12.40
N THR A 430 3.28 -23.07 11.36
CA THR A 430 2.29 -22.00 11.29
C THR A 430 1.29 -22.30 10.20
N TYR A 431 0.02 -22.35 10.56
CA TYR A 431 -1.09 -22.27 9.64
C TYR A 431 -1.67 -20.87 9.73
N ASP A 432 -1.89 -20.22 8.59
CA ASP A 432 -2.58 -18.95 8.52
C ASP A 432 -3.60 -18.93 7.37
N ASN A 433 -4.60 -18.07 7.51
CA ASN A 433 -5.60 -17.88 6.48
C ASN A 433 -5.96 -16.41 6.30
N LEU A 434 -6.49 -16.10 5.11
CA LEU A 434 -7.01 -14.80 4.77
C LEU A 434 -8.38 -14.97 4.11
N TYR A 435 -9.39 -14.33 4.71
CA TYR A 435 -10.73 -14.21 4.18
C TYR A 435 -10.99 -12.79 3.70
N MET A 436 -11.58 -12.64 2.53
CA MET A 436 -12.07 -11.39 1.98
C MET A 436 -13.42 -11.62 1.33
N HIS A 437 -14.44 -10.91 1.78
CA HIS A 437 -15.77 -10.98 1.18
C HIS A 437 -15.78 -10.29 -0.19
N SER A 438 -16.65 -10.73 -1.10
CA SER A 438 -16.80 -10.13 -2.42
C SER A 438 -17.15 -8.65 -2.31
N PHE A 439 -16.63 -7.84 -3.23
CA PHE A 439 -16.92 -6.41 -3.29
C PHE A 439 -17.02 -5.94 -4.74
N PRO A 440 -17.84 -4.88 -5.01
CA PRO A 440 -18.07 -4.41 -6.35
C PRO A 440 -16.83 -3.71 -6.93
N LEU A 441 -16.55 -3.95 -8.22
CA LEU A 441 -15.49 -3.27 -8.95
C LEU A 441 -15.91 -1.86 -9.39
N TYR A 442 -17.21 -1.68 -9.69
CA TYR A 442 -17.88 -0.43 -10.02
C TYR A 442 -18.95 -0.10 -8.98
N SER A 443 -19.56 1.10 -9.06
CA SER A 443 -20.65 1.46 -8.15
C SER A 443 -21.83 0.49 -8.28
N GLU A 444 -22.34 0.01 -7.16
CA GLU A 444 -23.52 -0.86 -7.11
C GLU A 444 -24.78 -0.21 -7.75
N ALA A 445 -24.81 1.13 -7.82
CA ALA A 445 -25.91 1.87 -8.45
C ALA A 445 -25.86 1.89 -9.98
N VAL A 446 -24.73 1.52 -10.59
CA VAL A 446 -24.49 1.66 -12.05
C VAL A 446 -24.23 0.32 -12.71
N GLY A 447 -24.04 -0.74 -11.97
CA GLY A 447 -23.78 -2.07 -12.55
C GLY A 447 -23.69 -3.13 -11.47
N SER A 448 -24.72 -3.91 -11.33
CA SER A 448 -24.83 -5.04 -10.40
C SER A 448 -24.48 -6.40 -11.03
N GLU A 449 -23.95 -6.41 -12.25
CA GLU A 449 -23.60 -7.67 -12.92
C GLU A 449 -22.40 -8.34 -12.25
N SER A 450 -22.46 -9.65 -12.08
CA SER A 450 -21.44 -10.44 -11.39
C SER A 450 -20.05 -10.37 -12.01
N GLU A 451 -19.93 -10.01 -13.29
CA GLU A 451 -18.64 -9.80 -13.95
C GLU A 451 -17.86 -8.58 -13.45
N PHE A 452 -18.54 -7.66 -12.75
CA PHE A 452 -17.94 -6.44 -12.17
C PHE A 452 -17.68 -6.55 -10.67
N VAL A 453 -17.51 -7.75 -10.17
CA VAL A 453 -17.28 -8.05 -8.75
C VAL A 453 -15.92 -8.71 -8.58
N VAL A 454 -15.18 -8.34 -7.55
CA VAL A 454 -14.09 -9.16 -7.03
C VAL A 454 -14.71 -10.24 -6.16
N PRO A 455 -14.56 -11.55 -6.51
CA PRO A 455 -15.21 -12.64 -5.79
C PRO A 455 -14.72 -12.79 -4.33
N THR A 456 -15.52 -13.45 -3.51
CA THR A 456 -15.08 -13.89 -2.17
C THR A 456 -13.87 -14.79 -2.28
N GLN A 457 -12.88 -14.57 -1.41
CA GLN A 457 -11.61 -15.31 -1.39
C GLN A 457 -11.33 -15.82 0.02
N PHE A 458 -10.90 -17.06 0.12
CA PHE A 458 -10.51 -17.67 1.38
C PHE A 458 -9.27 -18.54 1.16
N SER A 459 -8.09 -17.96 1.38
CA SER A 459 -6.81 -18.65 1.18
C SER A 459 -6.25 -19.21 2.48
N HIS A 460 -5.56 -20.33 2.36
CA HIS A 460 -4.93 -21.06 3.46
C HIS A 460 -3.45 -21.27 3.16
N ASN A 461 -2.60 -21.00 4.13
CA ASN A 461 -1.16 -21.16 4.00
C ASN A 461 -0.61 -22.05 5.12
N LEU A 462 0.47 -22.75 4.83
CA LEU A 462 1.19 -23.57 5.81
C LEU A 462 2.68 -23.27 5.72
N THR A 463 3.29 -22.93 6.85
CA THR A 463 4.72 -22.65 6.95
C THR A 463 5.37 -23.58 7.97
N LEU A 464 6.43 -24.27 7.57
CA LEU A 464 7.32 -25.02 8.43
C LEU A 464 8.64 -24.27 8.54
N SER A 465 9.13 -24.01 9.75
CA SER A 465 10.41 -23.33 9.96
C SER A 465 11.23 -24.07 11.01
N TYR A 466 12.46 -24.41 10.67
CA TYR A 466 13.40 -25.07 11.59
C TYR A 466 14.64 -24.19 11.81
N GLY A 467 14.77 -23.72 13.04
CA GLY A 467 15.91 -22.94 13.52
C GLY A 467 16.92 -23.84 14.21
N ILE A 468 18.19 -23.71 13.83
CA ILE A 468 19.33 -24.49 14.33
C ILE A 468 20.29 -23.54 15.04
N GLN A 469 20.90 -24.01 16.15
CA GLN A 469 21.89 -23.25 16.93
C GLN A 469 21.36 -21.86 17.36
N ASN A 470 20.25 -21.84 18.10
CA ASN A 470 19.57 -20.61 18.55
C ASN A 470 19.19 -19.66 17.40
N GLY A 471 18.87 -20.22 16.22
CA GLY A 471 18.45 -19.46 15.05
C GLY A 471 19.60 -18.95 14.17
N ARG A 472 20.84 -19.37 14.41
CA ARG A 472 21.97 -19.05 13.52
C ARG A 472 21.72 -19.52 12.08
N TYR A 473 21.12 -20.72 11.93
CA TYR A 473 20.64 -21.24 10.66
C TYR A 473 19.13 -21.41 10.74
N ASN A 474 18.41 -20.91 9.74
CA ASN A 474 16.97 -21.11 9.62
C ASN A 474 16.64 -21.64 8.24
N ILE A 475 15.88 -22.74 8.21
CA ILE A 475 15.36 -23.34 6.97
C ILE A 475 13.84 -23.26 7.08
N SER A 476 13.18 -22.70 6.08
CA SER A 476 11.73 -22.62 6.05
C SER A 476 11.19 -23.16 4.74
N PHE A 477 10.07 -23.84 4.82
CA PHE A 477 9.25 -24.28 3.69
C PHE A 477 7.86 -23.70 3.86
N GLU A 478 7.33 -23.07 2.82
CA GLU A 478 6.03 -22.43 2.83
C GLU A 478 5.20 -22.93 1.63
N CYS A 479 3.97 -23.35 1.91
CA CYS A 479 2.94 -23.62 0.90
C CYS A 479 1.89 -22.54 1.00
N ARG A 480 1.82 -21.66 0.01
CA ARG A 480 0.77 -20.65 -0.11
C ARG A 480 -0.40 -21.18 -0.90
N ASN A 481 -1.60 -20.74 -0.49
CA ASN A 481 -2.84 -21.15 -1.11
C ASN A 481 -2.97 -22.69 -1.19
N LEU A 482 -2.87 -23.34 -0.04
CA LEU A 482 -2.84 -24.81 0.12
C LEU A 482 -4.03 -25.49 -0.56
N THR A 483 -5.22 -24.89 -0.54
CA THR A 483 -6.46 -25.39 -1.15
C THR A 483 -6.55 -25.11 -2.64
N ASN A 484 -5.60 -24.36 -3.22
CA ASN A 484 -5.61 -23.92 -4.62
C ASN A 484 -6.86 -23.09 -4.97
N GLU A 485 -7.29 -22.22 -4.04
CA GLU A 485 -8.41 -21.30 -4.23
C GLU A 485 -8.13 -20.32 -5.37
N LYS A 486 -9.15 -19.89 -6.10
CA LYS A 486 -9.04 -18.82 -7.10
C LYS A 486 -8.95 -17.48 -6.38
N LEU A 487 -7.77 -16.87 -6.42
CA LEU A 487 -7.51 -15.57 -5.81
C LEU A 487 -7.48 -14.49 -6.89
N TYR A 488 -7.96 -13.31 -6.54
CA TYR A 488 -8.05 -12.16 -7.43
C TYR A 488 -7.39 -10.93 -6.81
N ASP A 489 -6.94 -10.02 -7.65
CA ASP A 489 -6.51 -8.69 -7.22
C ASP A 489 -7.66 -7.66 -7.25
N ASN A 490 -7.33 -6.40 -7.02
CA ASN A 490 -8.28 -5.30 -7.03
C ASN A 490 -8.82 -4.90 -8.43
N PHE A 491 -8.32 -5.51 -9.50
CA PHE A 491 -8.89 -5.43 -10.85
C PHE A 491 -9.72 -6.65 -11.22
N SER A 492 -9.93 -7.57 -10.28
CA SER A 492 -10.51 -8.89 -10.52
C SER A 492 -9.68 -9.77 -11.47
N LEU A 493 -8.36 -9.54 -11.52
CA LEU A 493 -7.43 -10.39 -12.26
C LEU A 493 -7.07 -11.61 -11.41
N GLN A 494 -7.18 -12.79 -11.99
CA GLN A 494 -6.84 -14.03 -11.29
C GLN A 494 -5.33 -14.10 -11.04
N LYS A 495 -4.95 -14.29 -9.76
CA LYS A 495 -3.58 -14.49 -9.30
C LYS A 495 -3.11 -15.93 -9.51
N ALA A 496 -1.82 -16.17 -9.29
CA ALA A 496 -1.27 -17.53 -9.21
C ALA A 496 -2.01 -18.37 -8.17
N GLY A 497 -2.19 -19.65 -8.45
CA GLY A 497 -2.78 -20.63 -7.53
C GLY A 497 -1.81 -21.04 -6.43
N ARG A 498 -1.80 -22.31 -6.06
CA ARG A 498 -0.89 -22.88 -5.07
C ARG A 498 0.58 -22.67 -5.46
N ALA A 499 1.39 -22.22 -4.50
CA ALA A 499 2.80 -21.97 -4.70
C ALA A 499 3.63 -22.48 -3.52
N PHE A 500 4.85 -22.96 -3.81
CA PHE A 500 5.78 -23.48 -2.83
C PHE A 500 7.04 -22.64 -2.80
N TYR A 501 7.54 -22.36 -1.59
CA TYR A 501 8.73 -21.55 -1.36
C TYR A 501 9.67 -22.24 -0.40
N GLY A 502 10.96 -22.19 -0.71
CA GLY A 502 12.05 -22.56 0.20
C GLY A 502 12.87 -21.33 0.57
N LYS A 503 13.24 -21.20 1.83
CA LYS A 503 14.07 -20.11 2.33
C LYS A 503 15.15 -20.63 3.27
N VAL A 504 16.38 -20.20 3.02
CA VAL A 504 17.51 -20.43 3.92
C VAL A 504 18.02 -19.08 4.41
N ARG A 505 18.21 -18.94 5.72
CA ARG A 505 18.79 -17.76 6.35
C ARG A 505 19.97 -18.19 7.22
N VAL A 506 21.09 -17.51 7.09
CA VAL A 506 22.29 -17.70 7.88
C VAL A 506 22.69 -16.39 8.53
N TYR A 507 22.95 -16.44 9.85
CA TYR A 507 23.51 -15.31 10.58
C TYR A 507 25.01 -15.54 10.79
N PHE A 508 25.80 -14.58 10.36
CA PHE A 508 27.25 -14.50 10.58
C PHE A 508 27.49 -13.46 11.67
N GLY A 509 27.79 -13.87 12.85
CA GLY A 509 28.03 -13.00 14.01
C GLY A 509 28.03 -13.85 15.29
N ASN A 510 28.80 -13.40 16.29
CA ASN A 510 28.83 -13.99 17.64
C ASN A 510 27.60 -13.53 18.43
#